data_91e271177a2e1fb76646ca7302ce0ce7
#
_entry.id   91e271177a2e1fb76646ca7302ce0ce7
#
_cell.length_a   1.000
_cell.length_b   1.000
_cell.length_c   1.000
_cell.angle_alpha   90.00
_cell.angle_beta   90.00
_cell.angle_gamma   90.00
#
_symmetry.space_group_name_H-M   'P 1'
#
loop_
_entity.id
_entity.type
_entity.pdbx_description
1 polymer ?
#
loop_
_entity_poly.entity_id
_entity_poly.type
_entity_poly.pdbx_seq_one_letter_code
_entity_poly.pdbx_strand_id
1 'polypeptide(L)'
;ESQIHRELVSGLDLPVGFKNGTDGSLGIACDAMRSAEHPHQHFGIDELGHPALLQTHGNPDTHLVLRGGHGAPNYDAASVAAARAALAQQGIAPRIMVDCSHANSGKNPLRQPAVLESVITQRLAGDASLRGVMLESHLFDGCQPLSGELRYGVSITDGCLGWSGTEAMLREAADRLRVGR
;
A
#
# COMPACT_ATOMS: atom_id res chain seq x y z
N GLU A 1 6.56 -9.09 -5.85
CA GLU A 1 5.62 -9.32 -6.96
C GLU A 1 6.30 -10.12 -8.09
N SER A 2 5.53 -10.68 -9.02
CA SER A 2 6.00 -11.51 -10.13
C SER A 2 5.35 -11.06 -11.44
N GLN A 3 5.84 -11.61 -12.59
CA GLN A 3 5.24 -11.35 -13.89
C GLN A 3 3.75 -11.74 -13.93
N ILE A 4 3.38 -12.85 -13.30
CA ILE A 4 1.97 -13.29 -13.20
C ILE A 4 1.11 -12.22 -12.50
N HIS A 5 1.60 -11.62 -11.41
CA HIS A 5 0.88 -10.54 -10.72
C HIS A 5 0.67 -9.32 -11.63
N ARG A 6 1.68 -8.94 -12.43
CA ARG A 6 1.58 -7.81 -13.37
C ARG A 6 0.53 -8.07 -14.45
N GLU A 7 0.52 -9.27 -15.01
CA GLU A 7 -0.45 -9.72 -16.02
C GLU A 7 -1.88 -9.76 -15.46
N LEU A 8 -2.08 -10.33 -14.27
CA LEU A 8 -3.38 -10.35 -13.60
C LEU A 8 -3.87 -8.94 -13.30
N VAL A 9 -3.02 -8.08 -12.75
CA VAL A 9 -3.37 -6.69 -12.44
C VAL A 9 -3.78 -5.92 -13.70
N SER A 10 -3.15 -6.17 -14.84
CA SER A 10 -3.48 -5.54 -16.11
C SER A 10 -4.91 -5.85 -16.62
N GLY A 11 -5.55 -6.88 -16.06
CA GLY A 11 -6.94 -7.25 -16.37
C GLY A 11 -7.97 -6.79 -15.35
N LEU A 12 -7.57 -6.06 -14.30
CA LEU A 12 -8.47 -5.65 -13.23
C LEU A 12 -8.95 -4.21 -13.43
N ASP A 13 -10.27 -3.99 -13.29
CA ASP A 13 -10.92 -2.68 -13.31
C ASP A 13 -10.99 -2.05 -11.89
N LEU A 14 -9.88 -2.12 -11.15
CA LEU A 14 -9.80 -1.54 -9.80
C LEU A 14 -8.37 -1.07 -9.49
N PRO A 15 -8.21 -0.09 -8.58
CA PRO A 15 -6.90 0.37 -8.15
C PRO A 15 -6.10 -0.74 -7.44
N VAL A 16 -4.86 -0.97 -7.89
CA VAL A 16 -3.96 -1.95 -7.29
C VAL A 16 -2.64 -1.31 -6.88
N GLY A 17 -2.19 -1.59 -5.65
CA GLY A 17 -0.94 -1.08 -5.11
C GLY A 17 0.22 -2.05 -5.28
N PHE A 18 1.36 -1.53 -5.74
CA PHE A 18 2.65 -2.24 -5.75
C PHE A 18 3.55 -1.67 -4.66
N LYS A 19 3.96 -2.53 -3.71
CA LYS A 19 4.85 -2.12 -2.62
C LYS A 19 6.30 -2.05 -3.09
N ASN A 20 7.04 -1.07 -2.60
CA ASN A 20 8.50 -1.02 -2.77
C ASN A 20 9.17 -2.26 -2.16
N GLY A 21 10.37 -2.57 -2.63
CA GLY A 21 11.16 -3.69 -2.12
C GLY A 21 11.42 -3.61 -0.61
N THR A 22 11.71 -4.74 0.03
CA THR A 22 12.07 -4.79 1.45
C THR A 22 13.40 -4.10 1.74
N ASP A 23 14.20 -3.90 0.71
CA ASP A 23 15.43 -3.09 0.70
C ASP A 23 15.17 -1.58 0.58
N GLY A 24 13.93 -1.17 0.35
CA GLY A 24 13.53 0.22 0.13
C GLY A 24 13.56 0.64 -1.34
N SER A 25 14.00 -0.23 -2.27
CA SER A 25 14.07 0.09 -3.69
C SER A 25 12.68 0.30 -4.31
N LEU A 26 12.57 1.32 -5.16
CA LEU A 26 11.32 1.68 -5.85
C LEU A 26 11.22 1.06 -7.24
N GLY A 27 12.36 0.72 -7.85
CA GLY A 27 12.45 0.32 -9.26
C GLY A 27 11.50 -0.81 -9.63
N ILE A 28 11.53 -1.91 -8.88
CA ILE A 28 10.67 -3.09 -9.15
C ILE A 28 9.19 -2.73 -9.10
N ALA A 29 8.76 -1.91 -8.14
CA ALA A 29 7.37 -1.48 -8.04
C ALA A 29 6.97 -0.57 -9.21
N CYS A 30 7.83 0.36 -9.61
CA CYS A 30 7.59 1.22 -10.77
C CYS A 30 7.53 0.40 -12.07
N ASP A 31 8.43 -0.56 -12.26
CA ASP A 31 8.41 -1.46 -13.43
C ASP A 31 7.14 -2.31 -13.46
N ALA A 32 6.67 -2.77 -12.28
CA ALA A 32 5.42 -3.51 -12.18
C ALA A 32 4.19 -2.66 -12.53
N MET A 33 4.12 -1.42 -12.05
CA MET A 33 3.07 -0.47 -12.41
C MET A 33 3.05 -0.23 -13.91
N ARG A 34 4.22 0.07 -14.49
CA ARG A 34 4.35 0.30 -15.94
C ARG A 34 3.94 -0.93 -16.75
N SER A 35 4.36 -2.12 -16.34
CA SER A 35 3.96 -3.37 -17.00
C SER A 35 2.44 -3.56 -16.91
N ALA A 36 1.84 -3.42 -15.73
CA ALA A 36 0.41 -3.62 -15.52
C ALA A 36 -0.47 -2.59 -16.25
N GLU A 37 0.06 -1.40 -16.56
CA GLU A 37 -0.65 -0.35 -17.33
C GLU A 37 -0.88 -0.75 -18.80
N HIS A 38 -0.14 -1.75 -19.31
CA HIS A 38 -0.24 -2.20 -20.69
C HIS A 38 -1.07 -3.49 -20.82
N PRO A 39 -1.68 -3.74 -22.01
CA PRO A 39 -2.33 -5.00 -22.30
C PRO A 39 -1.34 -6.17 -22.30
N HIS A 40 -1.79 -7.32 -21.80
CA HIS A 40 -1.05 -8.58 -21.79
C HIS A 40 -1.87 -9.70 -22.40
N GLN A 41 -1.17 -10.76 -22.85
CA GLN A 41 -1.79 -12.03 -23.23
C GLN A 41 -1.18 -13.13 -22.36
N HIS A 42 -2.03 -13.93 -21.74
CA HIS A 42 -1.60 -15.07 -20.93
C HIS A 42 -2.59 -16.22 -21.02
N PHE A 43 -2.13 -17.43 -20.76
CA PHE A 43 -3.01 -18.59 -20.65
C PHE A 43 -3.79 -18.51 -19.34
N GLY A 44 -5.09 -18.76 -19.42
CA GLY A 44 -5.99 -18.76 -18.29
C GLY A 44 -7.19 -19.65 -18.53
N ILE A 45 -8.25 -19.41 -17.77
CA ILE A 45 -9.52 -20.12 -17.86
C ILE A 45 -10.60 -19.09 -18.18
N ASP A 46 -11.43 -19.34 -19.19
CA ASP A 46 -12.56 -18.48 -19.55
C ASP A 46 -13.73 -18.62 -18.56
N GLU A 47 -14.79 -17.83 -18.76
CA GLU A 47 -15.98 -17.83 -17.92
C GLU A 47 -16.75 -19.18 -17.92
N LEU A 48 -16.49 -20.02 -18.91
CA LEU A 48 -17.10 -21.35 -19.05
C LEU A 48 -16.24 -22.47 -18.44
N GLY A 49 -15.06 -22.11 -17.89
CA GLY A 49 -14.13 -23.07 -17.31
C GLY A 49 -13.19 -23.75 -18.33
N HIS A 50 -13.09 -23.24 -19.55
CA HIS A 50 -12.21 -23.82 -20.57
C HIS A 50 -10.83 -23.12 -20.59
N PRO A 51 -9.74 -23.85 -20.89
CA PRO A 51 -8.45 -23.23 -21.15
C PRO A 51 -8.55 -22.26 -22.34
N ALA A 52 -8.07 -21.03 -22.15
CA ALA A 52 -8.15 -19.97 -23.14
C ALA A 52 -6.91 -19.07 -23.10
N LEU A 53 -6.63 -18.41 -24.23
CA LEU A 53 -5.70 -17.29 -24.26
C LEU A 53 -6.49 -16.03 -23.89
N LEU A 54 -6.21 -15.50 -22.69
CA LEU A 54 -6.84 -14.29 -22.18
C LEU A 54 -6.04 -13.07 -22.65
N GLN A 55 -6.75 -12.02 -23.05
CA GLN A 55 -6.17 -10.72 -23.35
C GLN A 55 -6.69 -9.69 -22.37
N THR A 56 -5.79 -9.02 -21.68
CA THR A 56 -6.10 -7.92 -20.76
C THR A 56 -6.07 -6.59 -21.49
N HIS A 57 -6.61 -5.55 -20.87
CA HIS A 57 -6.70 -4.20 -21.47
C HIS A 57 -5.69 -3.20 -20.91
N GLY A 58 -4.96 -3.56 -19.86
CA GLY A 58 -4.11 -2.67 -19.10
C GLY A 58 -4.88 -1.97 -17.96
N ASN A 59 -4.21 -1.79 -16.82
CA ASN A 59 -4.80 -1.13 -15.64
C ASN A 59 -4.08 0.20 -15.37
N PRO A 60 -4.70 1.35 -15.70
CA PRO A 60 -4.11 2.66 -15.46
C PRO A 60 -4.20 3.10 -13.99
N ASP A 61 -4.94 2.40 -13.14
CA ASP A 61 -5.23 2.80 -11.76
C ASP A 61 -4.30 2.14 -10.73
N THR A 62 -3.09 1.78 -11.16
CA THR A 62 -2.06 1.30 -10.24
C THR A 62 -1.46 2.45 -9.41
N HIS A 63 -0.95 2.12 -8.21
CA HIS A 63 -0.29 3.07 -7.33
C HIS A 63 0.90 2.45 -6.60
N LEU A 64 1.86 3.29 -6.22
CA LEU A 64 3.01 2.91 -5.41
C LEU A 64 2.62 2.86 -3.94
N VAL A 65 3.04 1.81 -3.22
CA VAL A 65 2.89 1.72 -1.76
C VAL A 65 4.26 1.77 -1.10
N LEU A 66 4.50 2.80 -0.29
CA LEU A 66 5.71 2.97 0.51
C LEU A 66 5.56 2.23 1.84
N ARG A 67 6.41 1.21 2.07
CA ARG A 67 6.40 0.37 3.28
C ARG A 67 7.65 0.48 4.16
N GLY A 68 8.55 1.42 3.81
CA GLY A 68 9.90 1.47 4.35
C GLY A 68 10.81 0.38 3.78
N GLY A 69 12.08 0.35 4.19
CA GLY A 69 13.06 -0.65 3.73
C GLY A 69 14.32 -0.65 4.58
N HIS A 70 15.00 -1.81 4.65
CA HIS A 70 16.20 -2.02 5.49
C HIS A 70 16.02 -1.57 6.97
N GLY A 71 14.81 -1.68 7.51
CA GLY A 71 14.49 -1.21 8.85
C GLY A 71 14.35 0.30 8.99
N ALA A 72 14.43 1.07 7.90
CA ALA A 72 14.25 2.51 7.87
C ALA A 72 12.87 2.90 7.30
N PRO A 73 12.24 3.96 7.82
CA PRO A 73 11.00 4.50 7.25
C PRO A 73 11.25 5.23 5.93
N ASN A 74 10.19 5.36 5.10
CA ASN A 74 10.20 6.14 3.86
C ASN A 74 8.90 6.94 3.64
N TYR A 75 8.28 7.39 4.71
CA TYR A 75 7.04 8.18 4.68
C TYR A 75 7.25 9.68 4.87
N ASP A 76 8.46 10.13 5.16
CA ASP A 76 8.79 11.55 5.31
C ASP A 76 8.71 12.29 3.96
N ALA A 77 8.65 13.62 4.01
CA ALA A 77 8.46 14.46 2.82
C ALA A 77 9.58 14.29 1.78
N ALA A 78 10.82 14.05 2.20
CA ALA A 78 11.93 13.83 1.28
C ALA A 78 11.80 12.49 0.57
N SER A 79 11.45 11.42 1.30
CA SER A 79 11.20 10.09 0.73
C SER A 79 10.01 10.09 -0.23
N VAL A 80 8.91 10.76 0.12
CA VAL A 80 7.75 10.93 -0.77
C VAL A 80 8.11 11.71 -2.02
N ALA A 81 8.90 12.79 -1.90
CA ALA A 81 9.38 13.56 -3.05
C ALA A 81 10.29 12.71 -3.97
N ALA A 82 11.17 11.89 -3.41
CA ALA A 82 12.00 10.95 -4.18
C ALA A 82 11.14 9.91 -4.91
N ALA A 83 10.12 9.38 -4.26
CA ALA A 83 9.17 8.44 -4.88
C ALA A 83 8.40 9.10 -6.04
N ARG A 84 7.95 10.34 -5.88
CA ARG A 84 7.32 11.11 -6.96
C ARG A 84 8.26 11.29 -8.16
N ALA A 85 9.52 11.63 -7.89
CA ALA A 85 10.52 11.79 -8.94
C ALA A 85 10.78 10.49 -9.68
N ALA A 86 10.88 9.36 -8.98
CA ALA A 86 11.07 8.04 -9.58
C ALA A 86 9.88 7.65 -10.50
N LEU A 87 8.65 7.88 -10.07
CA LEU A 87 7.46 7.66 -10.89
C LEU A 87 7.45 8.55 -12.14
N ALA A 88 7.75 9.85 -11.96
CA ALA A 88 7.79 10.81 -13.07
C ALA A 88 8.87 10.47 -14.13
N GLN A 89 10.04 9.97 -13.70
CA GLN A 89 11.10 9.52 -14.61
C GLN A 89 10.65 8.37 -15.51
N GLN A 90 9.69 7.56 -15.06
CA GLN A 90 9.11 6.46 -15.84
C GLN A 90 7.81 6.85 -16.58
N GLY A 91 7.41 8.11 -16.51
CA GLY A 91 6.18 8.60 -17.14
C GLY A 91 4.91 8.17 -16.41
N ILE A 92 5.02 7.68 -15.17
CA ILE A 92 3.89 7.21 -14.36
C ILE A 92 3.34 8.38 -13.54
N ALA A 93 2.02 8.54 -13.53
CA ALA A 93 1.36 9.54 -12.69
C ALA A 93 1.61 9.26 -11.20
N PRO A 94 2.04 10.27 -10.40
CA PRO A 94 2.41 10.05 -9.00
C PRO A 94 1.15 9.80 -8.15
N ARG A 95 0.88 8.53 -7.88
CA ARG A 95 -0.14 8.05 -6.95
C ARG A 95 0.56 7.21 -5.91
N ILE A 96 0.58 7.70 -4.67
CA ILE A 96 1.34 7.10 -3.57
C ILE A 96 0.39 6.79 -2.42
N MET A 97 0.46 5.58 -1.91
CA MET A 97 -0.11 5.14 -0.64
C MET A 97 1.03 4.91 0.34
N VAL A 98 0.86 5.26 1.59
CA VAL A 98 1.83 4.97 2.65
C VAL A 98 1.29 3.85 3.53
N ASP A 99 2.04 2.77 3.60
CA ASP A 99 1.84 1.71 4.58
C ASP A 99 2.39 2.18 5.93
N CYS A 100 1.51 2.43 6.88
CA CYS A 100 1.86 2.94 8.21
C CYS A 100 2.47 1.88 9.13
N SER A 101 2.42 0.61 8.73
CA SER A 101 3.01 -0.52 9.44
C SER A 101 4.44 -0.84 8.94
N HIS A 102 4.85 -2.09 9.03
CA HIS A 102 6.12 -2.63 8.52
C HIS A 102 7.34 -1.81 8.96
N ALA A 103 8.26 -1.49 8.04
CA ALA A 103 9.44 -0.72 8.39
C ALA A 103 9.13 0.75 8.71
N ASN A 104 8.03 1.30 8.21
CA ASN A 104 7.59 2.66 8.53
C ASN A 104 7.26 2.86 10.02
N SER A 105 6.71 1.85 10.68
CA SER A 105 6.50 1.85 12.13
C SER A 105 7.60 1.13 12.92
N GLY A 106 8.60 0.55 12.23
CA GLY A 106 9.56 -0.36 12.84
C GLY A 106 8.89 -1.63 13.40
N LYS A 107 7.80 -2.09 12.77
CA LYS A 107 6.94 -3.21 13.19
C LYS A 107 6.27 -3.03 14.56
N ASN A 108 6.25 -1.81 15.08
CA ASN A 108 5.53 -1.47 16.31
C ASN A 108 4.17 -0.86 15.94
N PRO A 109 3.03 -1.55 16.17
CA PRO A 109 1.71 -1.06 15.80
C PRO A 109 1.36 0.28 16.44
N LEU A 110 1.86 0.56 17.65
CA LEU A 110 1.63 1.82 18.37
C LEU A 110 2.29 3.04 17.71
N ARG A 111 3.15 2.83 16.69
CA ARG A 111 3.74 3.93 15.91
C ARG A 111 2.96 4.24 14.63
N GLN A 112 2.00 3.44 14.23
CA GLN A 112 1.18 3.71 13.04
C GLN A 112 0.46 5.07 13.11
N PRO A 113 -0.07 5.54 14.26
CA PRO A 113 -0.67 6.87 14.35
C PRO A 113 0.30 8.00 13.99
N ALA A 114 1.56 7.93 14.40
CA ALA A 114 2.56 8.94 14.05
C ALA A 114 2.90 8.98 12.55
N VAL A 115 2.91 7.82 11.90
CA VAL A 115 3.08 7.73 10.44
C VAL A 115 1.88 8.34 9.73
N LEU A 116 0.66 7.99 10.13
CA LEU A 116 -0.57 8.58 9.59
C LEU A 116 -0.57 10.10 9.74
N GLU A 117 -0.23 10.61 10.93
CA GLU A 117 -0.14 12.04 11.22
C GLU A 117 0.79 12.78 10.24
N SER A 118 1.97 12.21 9.98
CA SER A 118 2.91 12.75 9.01
C SER A 118 2.31 12.81 7.60
N VAL A 119 1.64 11.74 7.16
CA VAL A 119 1.00 11.69 5.84
C VAL A 119 -0.12 12.71 5.71
N ILE A 120 -0.99 12.84 6.72
CA ILE A 120 -2.07 13.83 6.73
C ILE A 120 -1.50 15.25 6.69
N THR A 121 -0.44 15.54 7.45
CA THR A 121 0.22 16.84 7.45
C THR A 121 0.78 17.18 6.07
N GLN A 122 1.46 16.26 5.41
CA GLN A 122 1.98 16.46 4.05
C GLN A 122 0.83 16.66 3.04
N ARG A 123 -0.26 15.90 3.18
CA ARG A 123 -1.45 16.06 2.32
C ARG A 123 -2.10 17.43 2.47
N LEU A 124 -2.22 17.93 3.71
CA LEU A 124 -2.74 19.27 4.01
C LEU A 124 -1.79 20.39 3.54
N ALA A 125 -0.49 20.13 3.54
CA ALA A 125 0.51 21.02 2.96
C ALA A 125 0.48 21.06 1.41
N GLY A 126 -0.42 20.31 0.77
CA GLY A 126 -0.66 20.37 -0.68
C GLY A 126 -0.06 19.21 -1.49
N ASP A 127 0.54 18.18 -0.87
CA ASP A 127 1.05 17.03 -1.63
C ASP A 127 -0.10 16.17 -2.14
N ALA A 128 -0.52 16.45 -3.38
CA ALA A 128 -1.60 15.75 -4.05
C ALA A 128 -1.23 14.31 -4.49
N SER A 129 0.03 13.93 -4.45
CA SER A 129 0.46 12.57 -4.80
C SER A 129 0.07 11.52 -3.74
N LEU A 130 -0.06 11.93 -2.49
CA LEU A 130 -0.50 11.09 -1.38
C LEU A 130 -2.00 10.82 -1.50
N ARG A 131 -2.38 9.59 -1.85
CA ARG A 131 -3.76 9.19 -2.16
C ARG A 131 -4.42 8.39 -1.04
N GLY A 132 -3.64 7.75 -0.19
CA GLY A 132 -4.17 6.92 0.88
C GLY A 132 -3.10 6.43 1.84
N VAL A 133 -3.56 5.72 2.83
CA VAL A 133 -2.75 5.01 3.81
C VAL A 133 -3.21 3.57 3.95
N MET A 134 -2.31 2.72 4.40
CA MET A 134 -2.60 1.34 4.79
C MET A 134 -2.28 1.18 6.27
N LEU A 135 -3.17 0.54 7.01
CA LEU A 135 -3.05 0.33 8.45
C LEU A 135 -3.21 -1.15 8.76
N GLU A 136 -2.44 -1.67 9.70
CA GLU A 136 -2.66 -2.99 10.26
C GLU A 136 -3.47 -2.86 11.55
N SER A 137 -4.70 -3.36 11.51
CA SER A 137 -5.68 -3.28 12.59
C SER A 137 -6.40 -4.60 12.78
N HIS A 138 -6.75 -4.91 14.03
CA HIS A 138 -7.57 -6.05 14.39
C HIS A 138 -8.56 -5.65 15.50
N LEU A 139 -9.33 -6.60 16.06
CA LEU A 139 -10.25 -6.31 17.16
C LEU A 139 -9.50 -5.87 18.42
N PHE A 140 -8.38 -6.52 18.72
CA PHE A 140 -7.53 -6.21 19.89
C PHE A 140 -6.08 -5.96 19.47
N ASP A 141 -5.35 -5.23 20.30
CA ASP A 141 -3.95 -4.85 20.04
C ASP A 141 -3.00 -6.05 20.05
N GLY A 142 -1.93 -5.91 19.26
CA GLY A 142 -0.77 -6.80 19.26
C GLY A 142 -0.88 -7.97 18.29
N CYS A 143 -0.11 -9.00 18.60
CA CYS A 143 -0.11 -10.27 17.88
C CYS A 143 0.19 -11.42 18.86
N GLN A 144 -0.07 -12.65 18.42
CA GLN A 144 0.15 -13.89 19.17
C GLN A 144 0.74 -14.96 18.24
N PRO A 145 1.53 -15.89 18.76
CA PRO A 145 2.02 -17.01 17.98
C PRO A 145 0.86 -17.96 17.62
N LEU A 146 0.96 -18.60 16.45
CA LEU A 146 0.01 -19.63 16.02
C LEU A 146 0.31 -20.96 16.76
N SER A 147 0.11 -20.99 18.07
CA SER A 147 0.38 -22.15 18.92
C SER A 147 -0.45 -22.08 20.20
N GLY A 148 -0.90 -23.22 20.68
CA GLY A 148 -1.72 -23.32 21.89
C GLY A 148 -3.12 -22.76 21.75
N GLU A 149 -3.69 -22.26 22.85
CA GLU A 149 -5.02 -21.65 22.86
C GLU A 149 -4.94 -20.21 22.34
N LEU A 150 -5.67 -19.91 21.27
CA LEU A 150 -5.66 -18.60 20.62
C LEU A 150 -6.68 -17.67 21.26
N ARG A 151 -6.27 -16.43 21.49
CA ARG A 151 -7.16 -15.34 21.90
C ARG A 151 -7.89 -14.80 20.66
N TYR A 152 -9.22 -14.90 20.68
CA TYR A 152 -10.06 -14.34 19.62
C TYR A 152 -9.78 -12.83 19.41
N GLY A 153 -9.70 -12.41 18.15
CA GLY A 153 -9.55 -11.00 17.78
C GLY A 153 -8.13 -10.44 17.95
N VAL A 154 -7.12 -11.27 18.21
CA VAL A 154 -5.70 -10.90 18.20
C VAL A 154 -5.02 -11.48 16.97
N SER A 155 -4.23 -10.69 16.26
CA SER A 155 -3.49 -11.12 15.05
C SER A 155 -2.58 -12.32 15.33
N ILE A 156 -2.47 -13.22 14.36
CA ILE A 156 -1.52 -14.34 14.37
C ILE A 156 -0.33 -14.11 13.43
N THR A 157 -0.21 -12.93 12.87
CA THR A 157 0.88 -12.51 11.97
C THR A 157 1.55 -11.27 12.55
N ASP A 158 1.47 -10.13 11.87
CA ASP A 158 2.07 -8.88 12.34
C ASP A 158 1.24 -8.23 13.45
N GLY A 159 1.90 -7.42 14.28
CA GLY A 159 1.24 -6.68 15.35
C GLY A 159 0.26 -5.64 14.81
N CYS A 160 -0.97 -5.66 15.30
CA CYS A 160 -2.04 -4.76 14.89
C CYS A 160 -2.40 -3.74 15.97
N LEU A 161 -2.96 -2.60 15.54
CA LEU A 161 -3.73 -1.71 16.43
C LEU A 161 -5.08 -2.36 16.71
N GLY A 162 -5.56 -2.24 17.94
CA GLY A 162 -6.93 -2.59 18.30
C GLY A 162 -7.93 -1.65 17.64
N TRP A 163 -9.18 -2.12 17.49
CA TRP A 163 -10.22 -1.38 16.77
C TRP A 163 -10.49 0.01 17.36
N SER A 164 -10.59 0.13 18.68
CA SER A 164 -10.87 1.42 19.33
C SER A 164 -9.80 2.48 19.02
N GLY A 165 -8.52 2.10 19.03
CA GLY A 165 -7.43 2.99 18.65
C GLY A 165 -7.47 3.35 17.16
N THR A 166 -7.75 2.37 16.30
CA THR A 166 -7.90 2.57 14.87
C THR A 166 -9.07 3.52 14.54
N GLU A 167 -10.23 3.32 15.15
CA GLU A 167 -11.40 4.18 14.94
C GLU A 167 -11.12 5.62 15.37
N ALA A 168 -10.55 5.82 16.55
CA ALA A 168 -10.21 7.17 17.05
C ALA A 168 -9.26 7.90 16.10
N MET A 169 -8.19 7.24 15.68
CA MET A 169 -7.19 7.77 14.75
C MET A 169 -7.79 8.12 13.38
N LEU A 170 -8.66 7.28 12.83
CA LEU A 170 -9.30 7.53 11.53
C LEU A 170 -10.30 8.70 11.61
N ARG A 171 -11.06 8.82 12.71
CA ARG A 171 -11.98 9.94 12.92
C ARG A 171 -11.20 11.26 13.01
N GLU A 172 -10.12 11.32 13.78
CA GLU A 172 -9.27 12.49 13.87
C GLU A 172 -8.69 12.90 12.52
N ALA A 173 -8.14 11.94 11.75
CA ALA A 173 -7.62 12.18 10.41
C ALA A 173 -8.70 12.73 9.46
N ALA A 174 -9.92 12.16 9.52
CA ALA A 174 -11.04 12.62 8.70
C ALA A 174 -11.47 14.05 9.05
N ASP A 175 -11.53 14.39 10.32
CA ASP A 175 -11.90 15.73 10.77
C ASP A 175 -10.87 16.78 10.34
N ARG A 176 -9.58 16.49 10.43
CA ARG A 176 -8.51 17.37 9.94
C ARG A 176 -8.59 17.60 8.43
N LEU A 177 -8.85 16.55 7.65
CA LEU A 177 -8.99 16.65 6.20
C LEU A 177 -10.24 17.43 5.77
N ARG A 178 -11.30 17.48 6.60
CA ARG A 178 -12.49 18.30 6.33
C ARG A 178 -12.23 19.78 6.58
N VAL A 179 -11.51 20.12 7.65
CA VAL A 179 -11.21 21.51 8.03
C VAL A 179 -10.17 22.13 7.08
N GLY A 180 -9.29 21.34 6.50
CA GLY A 180 -8.24 21.79 5.57
C GLY A 180 -8.69 21.93 4.10
N ARG A 181 -9.99 21.79 3.84
CA ARG A 181 -10.60 22.08 2.53
C ARG A 181 -11.23 23.46 2.59
#